data_ff5882d572f46db992b07fc21b695869
#
_entry.id   ff5882d572f46db992b07fc21b695869
#
_cell.length_a   1.000
_cell.length_b   1.000
_cell.length_c   1.000
_cell.angle_alpha   90.00
_cell.angle_beta   90.00
_cell.angle_gamma   90.00
#
_symmetry.space_group_name_H-M   'P 1'
#
loop_
_entity.id
_entity.type
_entity.pdbx_description
1 polymer ?
#
loop_
_entity_poly.entity_id
_entity_poly.type
_entity_poly.pdbx_seq_one_letter_code
_entity_poly.pdbx_strand_id
1 'polypeptide(L)'
;FVPVRVVGGGRQDREIVERMAEMFNSDCQTLVFPAGLCARTFNGKITEMPWKKMFISQARKYQRDIVPVHISGHNSKWYFFLSWLSRTLRLKTNIGMLYLVDELFKQAGNEFVITFGKPVPYTTFDKTKTDLQWAEDMKNTVKELSLDNGCTPNM
;
A
#
# COMPACT_ATOMS: atom_id res chain seq x y z
N PHE A 1 5.40 11.94 9.88
CA PHE A 1 4.17 11.28 9.39
C PHE A 1 3.22 12.31 8.81
N VAL A 2 2.78 12.12 7.56
CA VAL A 2 1.81 12.99 6.89
C VAL A 2 0.50 12.20 6.71
N PRO A 3 -0.56 12.54 7.43
CA PRO A 3 -1.84 11.85 7.30
C PRO A 3 -2.51 12.26 5.98
N VAL A 4 -2.75 11.29 5.11
CA VAL A 4 -3.41 11.49 3.81
C VAL A 4 -4.81 10.92 3.86
N ARG A 5 -5.82 11.70 3.43
CA ARG A 5 -7.19 11.21 3.34
C ARG A 5 -7.29 10.11 2.28
N VAL A 6 -7.64 8.90 2.70
CA VAL A 6 -7.71 7.72 1.82
C VAL A 6 -9.15 7.40 1.40
N VAL A 7 -10.13 7.72 2.26
CA VAL A 7 -11.55 7.39 2.08
C VAL A 7 -12.39 8.68 1.98
N GLY A 8 -13.39 8.66 1.09
CA GLY A 8 -14.26 9.80 0.86
C GLY A 8 -13.67 10.76 -0.18
N GLY A 9 -14.11 10.70 -1.40
CA GLY A 9 -13.59 11.38 -2.60
C GLY A 9 -13.52 12.93 -2.56
N GLY A 10 -13.02 13.49 -1.46
CA GLY A 10 -12.79 14.91 -1.29
C GLY A 10 -11.36 15.34 -1.67
N ARG A 11 -11.20 16.64 -1.91
CA ARG A 11 -9.89 17.26 -2.12
C ARG A 11 -9.09 17.18 -0.82
N GLN A 12 -7.78 16.91 -0.91
CA GLN A 12 -6.88 16.96 0.27
C GLN A 12 -6.83 18.40 0.80
N ASP A 13 -6.68 18.54 2.11
CA ASP A 13 -6.50 19.84 2.73
C ASP A 13 -5.19 20.47 2.23
N ARG A 14 -5.20 21.78 2.01
CA ARG A 14 -4.06 22.50 1.44
C ARG A 14 -2.79 22.31 2.26
N GLU A 15 -2.89 22.34 3.59
CA GLU A 15 -1.79 22.08 4.50
C GLU A 15 -1.15 20.71 4.31
N ILE A 16 -1.96 19.66 4.12
CA ILE A 16 -1.48 18.30 3.85
C ILE A 16 -0.71 18.25 2.53
N VAL A 17 -1.20 18.94 1.50
CA VAL A 17 -0.54 19.00 0.18
C VAL A 17 0.80 19.70 0.28
N GLU A 18 0.87 20.81 1.02
CA GLU A 18 2.10 21.57 1.26
C GLU A 18 3.13 20.72 2.04
N ARG A 19 2.73 20.07 3.13
CA ARG A 19 3.60 19.16 3.89
C ARG A 19 4.10 17.97 3.06
N MET A 20 3.25 17.43 2.19
CA MET A 20 3.68 16.38 1.25
C MET A 20 4.73 16.90 0.28
N ALA A 21 4.55 18.12 -0.25
CA ALA A 21 5.51 18.74 -1.15
C ALA A 21 6.86 18.96 -0.48
N GLU A 22 6.87 19.47 0.75
CA GLU A 22 8.09 19.64 1.55
C GLU A 22 8.80 18.30 1.78
N MET A 23 8.06 17.25 2.15
CA MET A 23 8.62 15.92 2.38
C MET A 23 9.26 15.35 1.12
N PHE A 24 8.61 15.45 -0.04
CA PHE A 24 9.16 14.96 -1.29
C PHE A 24 10.32 15.81 -1.83
N ASN A 25 10.43 17.08 -1.43
CA ASN A 25 11.53 17.97 -1.78
C ASN A 25 12.72 17.88 -0.82
N SER A 26 12.57 17.20 0.32
CA SER A 26 13.64 17.00 1.30
C SER A 26 14.52 15.80 0.92
N ASP A 27 15.72 15.68 1.50
CA ASP A 27 16.60 14.53 1.31
C ASP A 27 16.15 13.28 2.09
N CYS A 28 15.02 13.36 2.82
CA CYS A 28 14.51 12.26 3.60
C CYS A 28 13.94 11.15 2.71
N GLN A 29 14.16 9.90 3.11
CA GLN A 29 13.48 8.77 2.48
C GLN A 29 11.98 8.80 2.82
N THR A 30 11.15 8.48 1.83
CA THR A 30 9.70 8.50 1.97
C THR A 30 9.14 7.11 1.75
N LEU A 31 8.51 6.53 2.79
CA LEU A 31 7.79 5.29 2.68
C LEU A 31 6.35 5.56 2.22
N VAL A 32 5.93 4.91 1.14
CA VAL A 32 4.59 5.08 0.58
C VAL A 32 3.86 3.74 0.51
N PHE A 33 2.62 3.71 0.99
CA PHE A 33 1.69 2.59 0.84
C PHE A 33 0.64 2.93 -0.24
N PRO A 34 0.85 2.56 -1.51
CA PRO A 34 0.05 3.11 -2.62
C PRO A 34 -1.41 2.71 -2.60
N ALA A 35 -1.76 1.54 -2.04
CA ALA A 35 -3.14 1.10 -1.89
C ALA A 35 -3.90 1.94 -0.86
N GLY A 36 -3.21 2.39 0.19
CA GLY A 36 -3.76 3.18 1.29
C GLY A 36 -4.79 2.44 2.16
N LEU A 37 -5.10 1.19 1.85
CA LEU A 37 -6.04 0.33 2.55
C LEU A 37 -5.48 -1.10 2.60
N CYS A 38 -5.81 -1.81 3.68
CA CYS A 38 -5.49 -3.24 3.78
C CYS A 38 -6.25 -4.06 2.75
N ALA A 39 -5.71 -5.23 2.39
CA ALA A 39 -6.37 -6.22 1.55
C ALA A 39 -7.74 -6.60 2.13
N ARG A 40 -8.67 -6.96 1.26
CA ARG A 40 -10.05 -7.28 1.62
C ARG A 40 -10.47 -8.60 0.99
N THR A 41 -11.47 -9.24 1.57
CA THR A 41 -12.08 -10.42 0.98
C THR A 41 -13.16 -10.02 -0.03
N PHE A 42 -13.02 -10.46 -1.28
CA PHE A 42 -14.04 -10.39 -2.33
C PHE A 42 -14.30 -11.82 -2.86
N ASN A 43 -15.54 -12.23 -2.87
CA ASN A 43 -15.96 -13.57 -3.34
C ASN A 43 -15.11 -14.71 -2.73
N GLY A 44 -14.83 -14.62 -1.42
CA GLY A 44 -14.02 -15.62 -0.71
C GLY A 44 -12.50 -15.55 -0.96
N LYS A 45 -12.02 -14.64 -1.83
CA LYS A 45 -10.59 -14.46 -2.10
C LYS A 45 -10.07 -13.17 -1.47
N ILE A 46 -8.89 -13.24 -0.88
CA ILE A 46 -8.17 -12.06 -0.38
C ILE A 46 -7.66 -11.30 -1.60
N THR A 47 -8.08 -10.04 -1.71
CA THR A 47 -7.74 -9.19 -2.85
C THR A 47 -7.09 -7.91 -2.35
N GLU A 48 -5.93 -7.59 -2.87
CA GLU A 48 -5.29 -6.30 -2.64
C GLU A 48 -6.05 -5.18 -3.35
N MET A 49 -6.08 -4.02 -2.71
CA MET A 49 -6.70 -2.84 -3.32
C MET A 49 -5.85 -2.32 -4.48
N PRO A 50 -6.48 -1.68 -5.48
CA PRO A 50 -5.75 -1.03 -6.58
C PRO A 50 -4.78 0.03 -6.05
N TRP A 51 -3.59 0.09 -6.62
CA TRP A 51 -2.62 1.11 -6.27
C TRP A 51 -3.01 2.45 -6.88
N LYS A 52 -2.82 3.52 -6.11
CA LYS A 52 -3.07 4.89 -6.55
C LYS A 52 -1.83 5.43 -7.26
N LYS A 53 -2.05 6.24 -8.30
CA LYS A 53 -1.00 6.82 -9.16
C LYS A 53 -0.14 7.92 -8.51
N MET A 54 -0.50 8.38 -7.32
CA MET A 54 0.10 9.57 -6.70
C MET A 54 1.62 9.44 -6.57
N PHE A 55 2.14 8.29 -6.11
CA PHE A 55 3.57 8.09 -5.91
C PHE A 55 4.37 8.17 -7.22
N ILE A 56 3.82 7.73 -8.36
CA ILE A 56 4.45 7.85 -9.68
C ILE A 56 4.56 9.33 -10.07
N SER A 57 3.48 10.09 -9.94
CA SER A 57 3.47 11.51 -10.29
C SER A 57 4.41 12.33 -9.41
N GLN A 58 4.52 11.97 -8.12
CA GLN A 58 5.46 12.65 -7.20
C GLN A 58 6.92 12.25 -7.49
N ALA A 59 7.20 10.97 -7.75
CA ALA A 59 8.54 10.51 -8.12
C ALA A 59 9.06 11.30 -9.34
N ARG A 60 8.22 11.43 -10.37
CA ARG A 60 8.57 12.20 -11.58
C ARG A 60 8.75 13.68 -11.31
N LYS A 61 7.86 14.29 -10.51
CA LYS A 61 7.88 15.72 -10.19
C LYS A 61 9.13 16.12 -9.42
N TYR A 62 9.51 15.30 -8.44
CA TYR A 62 10.63 15.59 -7.52
C TYR A 62 11.90 14.82 -7.87
N GLN A 63 11.94 14.16 -9.05
CA GLN A 63 13.10 13.43 -9.56
C GLN A 63 13.65 12.39 -8.57
N ARG A 64 12.75 11.61 -7.97
CA ARG A 64 13.07 10.60 -6.95
C ARG A 64 12.86 9.20 -7.51
N ASP A 65 13.87 8.36 -7.36
CA ASP A 65 13.78 6.96 -7.71
C ASP A 65 12.84 6.20 -6.77
N ILE A 66 12.23 5.14 -7.26
CA ILE A 66 11.32 4.30 -6.48
C ILE A 66 11.99 2.97 -6.21
N VAL A 67 12.10 2.60 -4.94
CA VAL A 67 12.53 1.26 -4.53
C VAL A 67 11.30 0.44 -4.20
N PRO A 68 10.97 -0.61 -4.98
CA PRO A 68 9.88 -1.52 -4.64
C PRO A 68 10.27 -2.35 -3.41
N VAL A 69 9.34 -2.45 -2.44
CA VAL A 69 9.57 -3.20 -1.20
C VAL A 69 8.41 -4.16 -0.98
N HIS A 70 8.74 -5.42 -0.76
CA HIS A 70 7.79 -6.44 -0.32
C HIS A 70 8.02 -6.75 1.16
N ILE A 71 6.94 -6.84 1.93
CA ILE A 71 6.95 -7.26 3.33
C ILE A 71 6.11 -8.53 3.43
N SER A 72 6.72 -9.62 3.89
CA SER A 72 6.02 -10.88 4.11
C SER A 72 5.03 -10.77 5.27
N GLY A 73 4.04 -11.66 5.28
CA GLY A 73 3.05 -11.73 6.34
C GLY A 73 1.63 -11.39 5.83
N HIS A 74 0.66 -11.79 6.64
CA HIS A 74 -0.75 -11.56 6.35
C HIS A 74 -1.55 -11.46 7.65
N ASN A 75 -2.67 -10.79 7.59
CA ASN A 75 -3.61 -10.75 8.72
C ASN A 75 -4.31 -12.10 8.90
N SER A 76 -4.80 -12.38 10.10
CA SER A 76 -5.50 -13.62 10.40
C SER A 76 -6.79 -13.79 9.61
N LYS A 77 -7.23 -15.05 9.46
CA LYS A 77 -8.54 -15.36 8.88
C LYS A 77 -9.68 -14.68 9.65
N TRP A 78 -9.49 -14.49 10.95
CA TRP A 78 -10.45 -13.80 11.82
C TRP A 78 -10.60 -12.31 11.47
N TYR A 79 -9.50 -11.62 11.20
CA TYR A 79 -9.52 -10.25 10.69
C TYR A 79 -10.34 -10.12 9.40
N PHE A 80 -10.10 -11.00 8.45
CA PHE A 80 -10.84 -11.02 7.18
C PHE A 80 -12.32 -11.33 7.39
N PHE A 81 -12.65 -12.24 8.29
CA PHE A 81 -14.04 -12.55 8.66
C PHE A 81 -14.75 -11.33 9.26
N LEU A 82 -14.14 -10.65 10.24
CA LEU A 82 -14.71 -9.45 10.87
C LEU A 82 -14.89 -8.32 9.85
N SER A 83 -13.94 -8.14 8.95
CA SER A 83 -14.02 -7.14 7.89
C SER A 83 -15.14 -7.46 6.89
N TRP A 84 -15.34 -8.73 6.56
CA TRP A 84 -16.44 -9.20 5.73
C TRP A 84 -17.78 -8.99 6.42
N LEU A 85 -17.90 -9.39 7.69
CA LEU A 85 -19.11 -9.25 8.50
C LEU A 85 -19.55 -7.80 8.62
N SER A 86 -18.61 -6.90 8.94
CA SER A 86 -18.87 -5.45 9.04
C SER A 86 -19.46 -4.87 7.77
N ARG A 87 -18.99 -5.33 6.62
CA ARG A 87 -19.47 -4.90 5.31
C ARG A 87 -20.85 -5.49 5.00
N THR A 88 -21.06 -6.76 5.30
CA THR A 88 -22.34 -7.45 5.05
C THR A 88 -23.46 -6.84 5.87
N LEU A 89 -23.18 -6.50 7.13
CA LEU A 89 -24.11 -5.82 8.02
C LEU A 89 -24.22 -4.30 7.78
N ARG A 90 -23.49 -3.76 6.78
CA ARG A 90 -23.43 -2.32 6.45
C ARG A 90 -23.16 -1.43 7.69
N LEU A 91 -22.31 -1.90 8.59
CA LEU A 91 -21.94 -1.14 9.77
C LEU A 91 -21.18 0.13 9.36
N LYS A 92 -21.48 1.27 10.00
CA LYS A 92 -20.77 2.54 9.77
C LYS A 92 -19.29 2.44 10.13
N THR A 93 -18.95 1.62 11.10
CA THR A 93 -17.57 1.36 11.55
C THR A 93 -17.11 -0.01 11.06
N ASN A 94 -15.94 -0.06 10.45
CA ASN A 94 -15.31 -1.33 10.08
C ASN A 94 -14.68 -1.95 11.33
N ILE A 95 -15.36 -2.95 11.93
CA ILE A 95 -14.89 -3.66 13.13
C ILE A 95 -13.52 -4.31 12.88
N GLY A 96 -13.26 -4.80 11.67
CA GLY A 96 -11.95 -5.34 11.31
C GLY A 96 -10.81 -4.34 11.50
N MET A 97 -11.05 -3.05 11.26
CA MET A 97 -10.02 -2.03 11.51
C MET A 97 -9.72 -1.81 12.99
N LEU A 98 -10.73 -1.92 13.86
CA LEU A 98 -10.51 -1.87 15.32
C LEU A 98 -9.67 -3.08 15.79
N TYR A 99 -9.83 -4.21 15.12
CA TYR A 99 -9.11 -5.44 15.42
C TYR A 99 -7.65 -5.44 14.92
N LEU A 100 -7.22 -4.48 14.09
CA LEU A 100 -5.84 -4.38 13.60
C LEU A 100 -4.81 -4.22 14.74
N VAL A 101 -5.19 -3.58 15.83
CA VAL A 101 -4.31 -3.44 17.00
C VAL A 101 -4.03 -4.81 17.63
N ASP A 102 -5.08 -5.63 17.80
CA ASP A 102 -4.94 -6.99 18.30
C ASP A 102 -4.13 -7.89 17.32
N GLU A 103 -4.35 -7.74 16.01
CA GLU A 103 -3.54 -8.41 14.98
C GLU A 103 -2.06 -8.05 15.10
N LEU A 104 -1.74 -6.79 15.36
CA LEU A 104 -0.36 -6.35 15.55
C LEU A 104 0.29 -7.06 16.75
N PHE A 105 -0.39 -7.14 17.88
CA PHE A 105 0.13 -7.85 19.06
C PHE A 105 0.24 -9.36 18.86
N LYS A 106 -0.65 -9.97 18.09
CA LYS A 106 -0.56 -11.39 17.72
C LYS A 106 0.62 -11.72 16.82
N GLN A 107 1.18 -10.72 16.15
CA GLN A 107 2.38 -10.88 15.34
C GLN A 107 3.68 -10.89 16.18
N ALA A 108 3.59 -10.60 17.49
CA ALA A 108 4.76 -10.66 18.36
C ALA A 108 5.37 -12.06 18.35
N GLY A 109 6.67 -12.13 18.06
CA GLY A 109 7.41 -13.38 17.92
C GLY A 109 7.39 -14.03 16.53
N ASN A 110 6.64 -13.46 15.58
CA ASN A 110 6.70 -13.89 14.19
C ASN A 110 7.89 -13.24 13.47
N GLU A 111 8.45 -13.95 12.49
CA GLU A 111 9.48 -13.42 11.62
C GLU A 111 8.84 -12.74 10.39
N PHE A 112 9.37 -11.58 10.05
CA PHE A 112 8.99 -10.86 8.84
C PHE A 112 10.19 -10.74 7.92
N VAL A 113 9.99 -11.05 6.65
CA VAL A 113 10.99 -10.85 5.60
C VAL A 113 10.65 -9.57 4.86
N ILE A 114 11.60 -8.63 4.83
CA ILE A 114 11.49 -7.40 4.04
C ILE A 114 12.43 -7.53 2.86
N THR A 115 11.89 -7.54 1.65
CA THR A 115 12.65 -7.66 0.41
C THR A 115 12.65 -6.34 -0.33
N PHE A 116 13.84 -5.84 -0.57
CA PHE A 116 14.06 -4.63 -1.39
C PHE A 116 14.38 -5.04 -2.81
N GLY A 117 13.62 -4.53 -3.76
CA GLY A 117 13.91 -4.68 -5.18
C GLY A 117 14.94 -3.65 -5.67
N LYS A 118 15.29 -3.75 -6.94
CA LYS A 118 16.21 -2.77 -7.57
C LYS A 118 15.54 -1.40 -7.66
N PRO A 119 16.25 -0.30 -7.38
CA PRO A 119 15.74 1.04 -7.61
C PRO A 119 15.31 1.24 -9.06
N VAL A 120 14.12 1.79 -9.25
CA VAL A 120 13.58 2.17 -10.55
C VAL A 120 13.77 3.68 -10.72
N PRO A 121 14.59 4.14 -11.66
CA PRO A 121 14.81 5.56 -11.89
C PRO A 121 13.53 6.30 -12.23
N TYR A 122 13.36 7.52 -11.74
CA TYR A 122 12.20 8.35 -12.04
C TYR A 122 12.01 8.61 -13.54
N THR A 123 13.10 8.57 -14.31
CA THR A 123 13.09 8.72 -15.78
C THR A 123 12.38 7.58 -16.51
N THR A 124 12.23 6.41 -15.85
CA THR A 124 11.48 5.28 -16.40
C THR A 124 10.00 5.62 -16.56
N PHE A 125 9.46 6.47 -15.69
CA PHE A 125 8.04 6.85 -15.70
C PHE A 125 7.76 7.95 -16.72
N ASP A 126 7.89 7.63 -17.97
CA ASP A 126 7.68 8.55 -19.10
C ASP A 126 6.18 8.67 -19.49
N LYS A 127 5.93 9.25 -20.67
CA LYS A 127 4.57 9.43 -21.21
C LYS A 127 4.08 8.26 -22.07
N THR A 128 4.84 7.17 -22.20
CA THR A 128 4.44 5.98 -22.98
C THR A 128 3.27 5.25 -22.34
N LYS A 129 3.17 5.34 -20.98
CA LYS A 129 2.07 4.78 -20.20
C LYS A 129 1.45 5.84 -19.32
N THR A 130 0.20 5.62 -18.92
CA THR A 130 -0.45 6.45 -17.91
C THR A 130 0.16 6.18 -16.53
N ASP A 131 0.09 7.17 -15.62
CA ASP A 131 0.56 7.00 -14.24
C ASP A 131 -0.13 5.82 -13.53
N LEU A 132 -1.35 5.46 -13.94
CA LEU A 132 -2.07 4.32 -13.37
C LEU A 132 -1.52 2.99 -13.89
N GLN A 133 -1.14 2.91 -15.16
CA GLN A 133 -0.48 1.73 -15.73
C GLN A 133 0.90 1.53 -15.11
N TRP A 134 1.68 2.59 -14.92
CA TRP A 134 2.94 2.52 -14.20
C TRP A 134 2.77 2.06 -12.75
N ALA A 135 1.70 2.50 -12.06
CA ALA A 135 1.40 2.03 -10.71
C ALA A 135 1.06 0.54 -10.67
N GLU A 136 0.37 0.00 -11.69
CA GLU A 136 0.08 -1.44 -11.78
C GLU A 136 1.34 -2.25 -12.11
N ASP A 137 2.21 -1.73 -13.00
CA ASP A 137 3.50 -2.36 -13.29
C ASP A 137 4.35 -2.46 -12.01
N MET A 138 4.46 -1.38 -11.24
CA MET A 138 5.18 -1.38 -9.95
C MET A 138 4.57 -2.36 -8.95
N LYS A 139 3.24 -2.49 -8.91
CA LYS A 139 2.57 -3.48 -8.09
C LYS A 139 2.94 -4.91 -8.49
N ASN A 140 3.00 -5.19 -9.79
CA ASN A 140 3.42 -6.49 -10.30
C ASN A 140 4.89 -6.78 -9.95
N THR A 141 5.78 -5.80 -10.08
CA THR A 141 7.18 -5.92 -9.63
C THR A 141 7.27 -6.30 -8.16
N VAL A 142 6.49 -5.66 -7.28
CA VAL A 142 6.48 -6.03 -5.84
C VAL A 142 5.95 -7.45 -5.62
N LYS A 143 4.98 -7.90 -6.41
CA LYS A 143 4.49 -9.30 -6.33
C LYS A 143 5.58 -10.31 -6.77
N GLU A 144 6.34 -10.01 -7.81
CA GLU A 144 7.45 -10.84 -8.25
C GLU A 144 8.50 -11.01 -7.14
N LEU A 145 8.82 -9.93 -6.41
CA LEU A 145 9.70 -10.01 -5.25
C LEU A 145 9.20 -10.97 -4.15
N SER A 146 7.89 -11.17 -4.04
CA SER A 146 7.31 -12.13 -3.09
C SER A 146 7.55 -13.57 -3.50
N LEU A 147 7.58 -13.86 -4.79
CA LEU A 147 7.77 -15.19 -5.35
C LEU A 147 9.23 -15.65 -5.27
N ASP A 148 10.18 -14.73 -5.51
CA ASP A 148 11.61 -15.03 -5.49
C ASP A 148 12.10 -15.50 -4.10
N ASN A 149 11.40 -15.13 -3.03
CA ASN A 149 11.73 -15.53 -1.66
C ASN A 149 10.99 -16.78 -1.15
N GLY A 150 10.32 -17.53 -2.02
CA GLY A 150 9.60 -18.75 -1.63
C GLY A 150 8.39 -18.50 -0.71
N CYS A 151 7.99 -17.27 -0.53
CA CYS A 151 6.82 -16.88 0.25
C CYS A 151 5.56 -17.00 -0.63
N THR A 152 5.16 -18.24 -0.93
CA THR A 152 3.84 -18.47 -1.53
C THR A 152 2.77 -18.01 -0.54
N PRO A 153 1.85 -17.12 -0.92
CA PRO A 153 0.69 -16.84 -0.08
C PRO A 153 -0.08 -18.16 0.09
N ASN A 154 -0.11 -18.69 1.31
CA ASN A 154 -1.02 -19.77 1.64
C ASN A 154 -2.45 -19.29 1.36
N MET A 155 -3.03 -19.84 0.29
CA MET A 155 -4.42 -19.65 -0.11
C MET A 155 -5.39 -20.24 0.93
#